data_a13030987778badbe499ca8325e1a99d
#
_entry.id   a13030987778badbe499ca8325e1a99d
#
_cell.length_a   1.000
_cell.length_b   1.000
_cell.length_c   1.000
_cell.angle_alpha   90.00
_cell.angle_beta   90.00
_cell.angle_gamma   90.00
#
_symmetry.space_group_name_H-M   'P 1'
#
loop_
_entity.id
_entity.type
_entity.pdbx_description
1 polymer ?
#
loop_
_entity_poly.entity_id
_entity_poly.type
_entity_poly.pdbx_seq_one_letter_code
_entity_poly.pdbx_strand_id
1 'polypeptide(L)'
;MNNHPAPTSDELWMEEALRTAQRALNSGEVPVGAIVVHAGKIVGRGWNRNLTDVDPTAHAEILALREAGARVGNHRLGDCELFATIEPCAMCAGAMVHARLKRLVYGADDPKAGAVHSVLQVLNHPQLNHQMEVSQGVLAQRCADLLQSFFRQRREDQKQL
;
A
#
# COMPACT_ATOMS: atom_id res chain seq x y z
N MET A 1 11.11 15.52 29.68
CA MET A 1 10.19 14.39 29.41
C MET A 1 9.59 14.58 28.01
N ASN A 2 10.04 13.78 27.05
CA ASN A 2 9.46 13.80 25.70
C ASN A 2 8.10 13.10 25.75
N ASN A 3 7.06 13.89 25.92
CA ASN A 3 5.69 13.40 25.95
C ASN A 3 5.19 13.22 24.50
N HIS A 4 5.78 12.26 23.76
CA HIS A 4 5.18 11.85 22.51
C HIS A 4 3.95 11.01 22.82
N PRO A 5 2.79 11.32 22.21
CA PRO A 5 1.59 10.50 22.39
C PRO A 5 1.87 9.07 21.91
N ALA A 6 1.21 8.10 22.54
CA ALA A 6 1.29 6.71 22.09
C ALA A 6 0.82 6.60 20.64
N PRO A 7 1.43 5.70 19.82
CA PRO A 7 1.03 5.51 18.43
C PRO A 7 -0.43 5.03 18.33
N THR A 8 -1.13 5.51 17.31
CA THR A 8 -2.49 5.05 17.00
C THR A 8 -2.46 3.64 16.43
N SER A 9 -3.61 2.96 16.40
CA SER A 9 -3.71 1.64 15.76
C SER A 9 -3.38 1.69 14.27
N ASP A 10 -3.76 2.75 13.57
CA ASP A 10 -3.41 2.96 12.15
C ASP A 10 -1.89 3.10 11.98
N GLU A 11 -1.23 3.82 12.86
CA GLU A 11 0.24 3.96 12.82
C GLU A 11 0.93 2.61 13.06
N LEU A 12 0.43 1.79 14.00
CA LEU A 12 0.98 0.46 14.25
C LEU A 12 0.85 -0.46 13.03
N TRP A 13 -0.30 -0.44 12.35
CA TRP A 13 -0.48 -1.19 11.10
C TRP A 13 0.38 -0.63 9.96
N MET A 14 0.52 0.68 9.86
CA MET A 14 1.40 1.28 8.86
C MET A 14 2.88 0.94 9.11
N GLU A 15 3.30 0.79 10.36
CA GLU A 15 4.63 0.25 10.68
C GLU A 15 4.84 -1.15 10.10
N GLU A 16 3.83 -2.01 10.16
CA GLU A 16 3.88 -3.34 9.55
C GLU A 16 3.94 -3.26 8.02
N ALA A 17 3.23 -2.33 7.41
CA ALA A 17 3.31 -2.09 5.97
C ALA A 17 4.72 -1.61 5.57
N LEU A 18 5.33 -0.73 6.37
CA LEU A 18 6.72 -0.27 6.16
C LEU A 18 7.74 -1.41 6.30
N ARG A 19 7.59 -2.29 7.28
CA ARG A 19 8.44 -3.49 7.39
C ARG A 19 8.30 -4.40 6.17
N THR A 20 7.09 -4.50 5.63
CA THR A 20 6.82 -5.26 4.40
C THR A 20 7.48 -4.60 3.19
N ALA A 21 7.45 -3.26 3.11
CA ALA A 21 8.16 -2.50 2.08
C ALA A 21 9.68 -2.75 2.11
N GLN A 22 10.24 -2.97 3.29
CA GLN A 22 11.67 -3.28 3.44
C GLN A 22 12.05 -4.59 2.71
N ARG A 23 11.15 -5.55 2.60
CA ARG A 23 11.37 -6.78 1.83
C ARG A 23 11.53 -6.49 0.34
N ALA A 24 10.75 -5.55 -0.20
CA ALA A 24 10.93 -5.10 -1.59
C ALA A 24 12.31 -4.47 -1.77
N LEU A 25 12.69 -3.56 -0.88
CA LEU A 25 14.00 -2.90 -0.92
C LEU A 25 15.14 -3.92 -0.91
N ASN A 26 15.07 -4.92 -0.04
CA ASN A 26 16.09 -5.97 0.07
C ASN A 26 16.20 -6.83 -1.20
N SER A 27 15.18 -6.86 -2.03
CA SER A 27 15.14 -7.57 -3.32
C SER A 27 15.40 -6.68 -4.53
N GLY A 28 15.78 -5.41 -4.33
CA GLY A 28 16.03 -4.46 -5.41
C GLY A 28 14.77 -3.91 -6.08
N GLU A 29 13.63 -4.12 -5.48
CA GLU A 29 12.33 -3.59 -5.95
C GLU A 29 12.05 -2.21 -5.36
N VAL A 30 11.16 -1.46 -5.98
CA VAL A 30 10.67 -0.21 -5.41
C VAL A 30 10.01 -0.51 -4.05
N PRO A 31 10.45 0.17 -2.95
CA PRO A 31 10.04 -0.19 -1.59
C PRO A 31 8.62 0.29 -1.26
N VAL A 32 7.65 -0.44 -1.76
CA VAL A 32 6.24 -0.30 -1.43
C VAL A 32 5.77 -1.56 -0.74
N GLY A 33 5.06 -1.40 0.36
CA GLY A 33 4.48 -2.49 1.14
C GLY A 33 3.01 -2.26 1.41
N ALA A 34 2.29 -3.36 1.54
CA ALA A 34 0.88 -3.35 1.89
C ALA A 34 0.53 -4.53 2.80
N ILE A 35 -0.41 -4.31 3.69
CA ILE A 35 -1.01 -5.35 4.51
C ILE A 35 -2.53 -5.26 4.44
N VAL A 36 -3.19 -6.40 4.59
CA VAL A 36 -4.64 -6.48 4.76
C VAL A 36 -4.91 -7.00 6.16
N VAL A 37 -5.76 -6.28 6.88
CA VAL A 37 -6.15 -6.59 8.26
C VAL A 37 -7.62 -6.99 8.31
N HIS A 38 -7.90 -8.10 8.99
CA HIS A 38 -9.24 -8.59 9.25
C HIS A 38 -9.36 -9.02 10.71
N ALA A 39 -10.36 -8.51 11.42
CA ALA A 39 -10.60 -8.84 12.82
C ALA A 39 -9.35 -8.73 13.71
N GLY A 40 -8.57 -7.66 13.56
CA GLY A 40 -7.37 -7.42 14.34
C GLY A 40 -6.16 -8.28 13.99
N LYS A 41 -6.19 -8.98 12.85
CA LYS A 41 -5.09 -9.85 12.37
C LYS A 41 -4.70 -9.52 10.95
N ILE A 42 -3.41 -9.64 10.65
CA ILE A 42 -2.92 -9.53 9.29
C ILE A 42 -3.27 -10.82 8.54
N VAL A 43 -4.06 -10.69 7.48
CA VAL A 43 -4.46 -11.81 6.62
C VAL A 43 -3.80 -11.78 5.24
N GLY A 44 -3.12 -10.70 4.90
CA GLY A 44 -2.36 -10.59 3.66
C GLY A 44 -1.22 -9.60 3.79
N ARG A 45 -0.07 -9.93 3.18
CA ARG A 45 1.09 -9.05 3.04
C ARG A 45 1.50 -9.03 1.58
N GLY A 46 1.92 -7.89 1.10
CA GLY A 46 2.46 -7.74 -0.24
C GLY A 46 3.55 -6.68 -0.27
N TRP A 47 4.52 -6.90 -1.13
CA TRP A 47 5.54 -5.92 -1.49
C TRP A 47 5.79 -6.00 -2.98
N ASN A 48 6.27 -4.91 -3.57
CA ASN A 48 6.52 -4.88 -5.01
C ASN A 48 7.47 -5.99 -5.43
N ARG A 49 7.08 -6.74 -6.47
CA ARG A 49 7.80 -7.87 -7.02
C ARG A 49 7.81 -7.88 -8.56
N ASN A 50 7.61 -6.71 -9.17
CA ASN A 50 7.52 -6.61 -10.64
C ASN A 50 8.74 -7.20 -11.34
N LEU A 51 9.95 -6.92 -10.85
CA LEU A 51 11.20 -7.45 -11.41
C LEU A 51 11.39 -8.92 -11.03
N THR A 52 11.19 -9.26 -9.77
CA THR A 52 11.39 -10.61 -9.23
C THR A 52 10.48 -11.63 -9.91
N ASP A 53 9.20 -11.31 -10.06
CA ASP A 53 8.19 -12.20 -10.63
C ASP A 53 7.99 -12.00 -12.14
N VAL A 54 8.70 -11.04 -12.75
CA VAL A 54 8.53 -10.64 -14.16
C VAL A 54 7.03 -10.43 -14.47
N ASP A 55 6.37 -9.68 -13.58
CA ASP A 55 4.92 -9.47 -13.62
C ASP A 55 4.61 -7.98 -13.47
N PRO A 56 4.03 -7.33 -14.51
CA PRO A 56 3.69 -5.91 -14.46
C PRO A 56 2.60 -5.58 -13.44
N THR A 57 1.85 -6.58 -12.97
CA THR A 57 0.78 -6.39 -11.98
C THR A 57 1.20 -6.69 -10.54
N ALA A 58 2.44 -7.12 -10.30
CA ALA A 58 2.93 -7.52 -8.99
C ALA A 58 3.24 -6.32 -8.08
N HIS A 59 2.26 -5.45 -7.89
CA HIS A 59 2.30 -4.40 -6.91
C HIS A 59 1.98 -4.94 -5.51
N ALA A 60 2.50 -4.28 -4.50
CA ALA A 60 2.30 -4.64 -3.08
C ALA A 60 0.83 -4.89 -2.75
N GLU A 61 -0.04 -3.98 -3.16
CA GLU A 61 -1.47 -4.03 -2.86
C GLU A 61 -2.15 -5.24 -3.52
N ILE A 62 -1.81 -5.53 -4.78
CA ILE A 62 -2.35 -6.70 -5.50
C ILE A 62 -1.97 -8.00 -4.78
N LEU A 63 -0.71 -8.12 -4.39
CA LEU A 63 -0.21 -9.32 -3.72
C LEU A 63 -0.83 -9.49 -2.34
N ALA A 64 -1.00 -8.39 -1.59
CA ALA A 64 -1.68 -8.41 -0.30
C ALA A 64 -3.15 -8.85 -0.42
N LEU A 65 -3.87 -8.33 -1.42
CA LEU A 65 -5.25 -8.72 -1.69
C LEU A 65 -5.38 -10.19 -2.06
N ARG A 66 -4.47 -10.72 -2.89
CA ARG A 66 -4.45 -12.14 -3.27
C ARG A 66 -4.27 -13.05 -2.05
N GLU A 67 -3.30 -12.74 -1.20
CA GLU A 67 -3.06 -13.52 0.01
C GLU A 67 -4.25 -13.44 0.97
N ALA A 68 -4.82 -12.25 1.14
CA ALA A 68 -6.00 -12.06 1.99
C ALA A 68 -7.20 -12.87 1.50
N GLY A 69 -7.48 -12.84 0.19
CA GLY A 69 -8.55 -13.63 -0.41
C GLY A 69 -8.39 -15.12 -0.18
N ALA A 70 -7.17 -15.62 -0.35
CA ALA A 70 -6.86 -17.03 -0.09
C ALA A 70 -7.05 -17.42 1.38
N ARG A 71 -6.58 -16.58 2.31
CA ARG A 71 -6.69 -16.86 3.75
C ARG A 71 -8.11 -16.72 4.29
N VAL A 72 -8.84 -15.72 3.84
CA VAL A 72 -10.24 -15.51 4.22
C VAL A 72 -11.16 -16.53 3.53
N GLY A 73 -10.73 -17.07 2.39
CA GLY A 73 -11.51 -18.00 1.59
C GLY A 73 -12.64 -17.32 0.82
N ASN A 74 -12.48 -16.05 0.49
CA ASN A 74 -13.48 -15.25 -0.21
C ASN A 74 -12.80 -14.18 -1.06
N HIS A 75 -13.25 -13.98 -2.29
CA HIS A 75 -12.81 -12.90 -3.14
C HIS A 75 -13.33 -11.52 -2.69
N ARG A 76 -14.37 -11.49 -1.89
CA ARG A 76 -14.89 -10.28 -1.27
C ARG A 76 -14.34 -10.12 0.13
N LEU A 77 -13.72 -8.97 0.38
CA LEU A 77 -13.01 -8.65 1.61
C LEU A 77 -13.71 -7.49 2.35
N GLY A 78 -15.04 -7.56 2.44
CA GLY A 78 -15.89 -6.48 2.94
C GLY A 78 -15.64 -6.04 4.38
N ASP A 79 -15.06 -6.91 5.21
CA ASP A 79 -14.70 -6.59 6.60
C ASP A 79 -13.21 -6.29 6.77
N CYS A 80 -12.47 -6.17 5.68
CA CYS A 80 -11.02 -5.97 5.68
C CYS A 80 -10.64 -4.52 5.44
N GLU A 81 -9.51 -4.13 6.04
CA GLU A 81 -8.85 -2.86 5.80
C GLU A 81 -7.48 -3.10 5.16
N LEU A 82 -7.11 -2.29 4.18
CA LEU A 82 -5.80 -2.35 3.55
C LEU A 82 -4.97 -1.14 3.94
N PHE A 83 -3.74 -1.38 4.36
CA PHE A 83 -2.74 -0.35 4.67
C PHE A 83 -1.63 -0.41 3.63
N ALA A 84 -1.42 0.67 2.92
CA ALA A 84 -0.39 0.79 1.89
C ALA A 84 0.55 1.95 2.20
N THR A 85 1.84 1.77 1.95
CA THR A 85 2.82 2.83 2.22
C THR A 85 2.74 4.00 1.26
N ILE A 86 2.16 3.79 0.07
CA ILE A 86 1.93 4.84 -0.93
C ILE A 86 0.49 4.82 -1.41
N GLU A 87 0.02 5.97 -1.88
CA GLU A 87 -1.27 6.08 -2.56
C GLU A 87 -1.38 5.09 -3.72
N PRO A 88 -2.43 4.25 -3.76
CA PRO A 88 -2.59 3.25 -4.82
C PRO A 88 -2.73 3.86 -6.21
N CYS A 89 -2.15 3.17 -7.20
CA CYS A 89 -2.36 3.49 -8.61
C CYS A 89 -3.75 3.02 -9.10
N ALA A 90 -4.07 3.33 -10.36
CA ALA A 90 -5.38 2.99 -10.94
C ALA A 90 -5.69 1.50 -10.89
N MET A 91 -4.70 0.64 -11.19
CA MET A 91 -4.85 -0.82 -11.13
C MET A 91 -5.19 -1.30 -9.72
N CYS A 92 -4.43 -0.85 -8.73
CA CYS A 92 -4.60 -1.26 -7.34
C CYS A 92 -5.90 -0.70 -6.74
N ALA A 93 -6.22 0.56 -7.01
CA ALA A 93 -7.48 1.15 -6.59
C ALA A 93 -8.70 0.41 -7.18
N GLY A 94 -8.65 0.06 -8.46
CA GLY A 94 -9.68 -0.76 -9.10
C GLY A 94 -9.80 -2.14 -8.45
N ALA A 95 -8.69 -2.78 -8.13
CA ALA A 95 -8.69 -4.07 -7.43
C ALA A 95 -9.35 -3.98 -6.05
N MET A 96 -9.13 -2.89 -5.31
CA MET A 96 -9.76 -2.65 -4.01
C MET A 96 -11.28 -2.52 -4.12
N VAL A 97 -11.78 -1.89 -5.17
CA VAL A 97 -13.22 -1.81 -5.47
C VAL A 97 -13.77 -3.21 -5.74
N HIS A 98 -13.09 -4.01 -6.55
CA HIS A 98 -13.48 -5.40 -6.82
C HIS A 98 -13.49 -6.26 -5.54
N ALA A 99 -12.53 -6.05 -4.66
CA ALA A 99 -12.44 -6.74 -3.37
C ALA A 99 -13.51 -6.28 -2.37
N ARG A 100 -14.17 -5.18 -2.61
CA ARG A 100 -15.17 -4.59 -1.68
C ARG A 100 -14.59 -4.25 -0.32
N LEU A 101 -13.35 -3.74 -0.27
CA LEU A 101 -12.71 -3.36 0.97
C LEU A 101 -13.58 -2.39 1.78
N LYS A 102 -13.56 -2.55 3.09
CA LYS A 102 -14.20 -1.63 4.03
C LYS A 102 -13.46 -0.29 4.06
N ARG A 103 -12.12 -0.33 4.11
CA ARG A 103 -11.31 0.88 4.29
C ARG A 103 -9.94 0.72 3.65
N LEU A 104 -9.45 1.82 3.05
CA LEU A 104 -8.08 2.01 2.64
C LEU A 104 -7.41 3.04 3.56
N VAL A 105 -6.21 2.71 4.03
CA VAL A 105 -5.31 3.64 4.74
C VAL A 105 -4.00 3.69 3.99
N TYR A 106 -3.53 4.87 3.61
CA TYR A 106 -2.21 4.98 2.98
C TYR A 106 -1.35 6.08 3.58
N GLY A 107 -0.04 5.97 3.37
CA GLY A 107 0.95 6.88 3.92
C GLY A 107 1.18 8.08 3.01
N ALA A 108 2.08 7.96 2.06
CA ALA A 108 2.49 9.05 1.18
C ALA A 108 1.60 9.17 -0.05
N ASP A 109 1.37 10.40 -0.49
CA ASP A 109 0.74 10.67 -1.80
C ASP A 109 1.67 10.27 -2.95
N ASP A 110 1.09 9.91 -4.07
CA ASP A 110 1.82 9.69 -5.32
C ASP A 110 1.38 10.72 -6.37
N PRO A 111 2.15 11.81 -6.55
CA PRO A 111 1.77 12.88 -7.46
C PRO A 111 1.88 12.49 -8.94
N LYS A 112 2.48 11.34 -9.26
CA LYS A 112 2.66 10.87 -10.64
C LYS A 112 1.63 9.85 -11.09
N ALA A 113 1.18 8.96 -10.19
CA ALA A 113 0.34 7.82 -10.53
C ALA A 113 -0.78 7.56 -9.52
N GLY A 114 -0.90 8.36 -8.48
CA GLY A 114 -1.91 8.17 -7.43
C GLY A 114 -3.34 8.26 -7.98
N ALA A 115 -4.15 7.27 -7.64
CA ALA A 115 -5.51 7.14 -8.16
C ALA A 115 -6.59 7.19 -7.08
N VAL A 116 -6.26 7.76 -5.93
CA VAL A 116 -7.22 8.06 -4.86
C VAL A 116 -7.59 9.54 -4.91
N HIS A 117 -6.59 10.44 -4.97
CA HIS A 117 -6.85 11.87 -5.12
C HIS A 117 -5.80 12.64 -5.94
N SER A 118 -4.57 12.15 -6.05
CA SER A 118 -3.47 12.96 -6.61
C SER A 118 -3.57 13.18 -8.12
N VAL A 119 -3.86 12.15 -8.90
CA VAL A 119 -3.97 12.23 -10.37
C VAL A 119 -5.35 11.79 -10.84
N LEU A 120 -5.83 10.66 -10.35
CA LEU A 120 -7.14 10.10 -10.66
C LEU A 120 -7.94 9.91 -9.37
N GLN A 121 -9.26 9.81 -9.52
CA GLN A 121 -10.18 9.49 -8.42
C GLN A 121 -10.96 8.24 -8.77
N VAL A 122 -10.34 7.08 -8.61
CA VAL A 122 -10.95 5.78 -8.90
C VAL A 122 -11.86 5.33 -7.76
N LEU A 123 -11.43 5.53 -6.51
CA LEU A 123 -12.24 5.17 -5.35
C LEU A 123 -13.38 6.17 -5.15
N ASN A 124 -14.51 5.64 -4.68
CA ASN A 124 -15.68 6.44 -4.30
C ASN A 124 -16.29 7.28 -5.42
N HIS A 125 -16.05 6.88 -6.67
CA HIS A 125 -16.80 7.45 -7.79
C HIS A 125 -18.30 7.21 -7.58
N PRO A 126 -19.18 8.24 -7.77
CA PRO A 126 -20.60 8.13 -7.42
C PRO A 126 -21.36 7.01 -8.14
N GLN A 127 -20.90 6.60 -9.33
CA GLN A 127 -21.53 5.55 -10.11
C GLN A 127 -21.03 4.13 -9.81
N LEU A 128 -19.96 4.01 -8.98
CA LEU A 128 -19.49 2.69 -8.56
C LEU A 128 -20.42 2.09 -7.49
N ASN A 129 -20.63 0.79 -7.58
CA ASN A 129 -21.49 0.05 -6.66
C ASN A 129 -20.94 -0.03 -5.24
N HIS A 130 -19.63 0.15 -5.07
CA HIS A 130 -18.95 0.05 -3.80
C HIS A 130 -18.30 1.37 -3.42
N GLN A 131 -18.52 1.80 -2.20
CA GLN A 131 -17.88 2.94 -1.58
C GLN A 131 -17.06 2.44 -0.38
N MET A 132 -15.89 3.05 -0.13
CA MET A 132 -15.06 2.66 1.02
C MET A 132 -14.56 3.89 1.78
N GLU A 133 -14.26 3.70 3.05
CA GLU A 133 -13.58 4.73 3.85
C GLU A 133 -12.13 4.86 3.40
N VAL A 134 -11.62 6.09 3.38
CA VAL A 134 -10.23 6.38 3.04
C VAL A 134 -9.61 7.25 4.12
N SER A 135 -8.46 6.83 4.62
CA SER A 135 -7.61 7.64 5.49
C SER A 135 -6.24 7.79 4.85
N GLN A 136 -5.70 8.99 4.84
CA GLN A 136 -4.44 9.31 4.18
C GLN A 136 -3.46 9.95 5.17
N GLY A 137 -2.18 9.94 4.81
CA GLY A 137 -1.15 10.66 5.55
C GLY A 137 -0.64 9.96 6.80
N VAL A 138 -0.98 8.71 7.03
CA VAL A 138 -0.50 7.94 8.19
C VAL A 138 0.97 7.58 8.00
N LEU A 139 1.84 8.12 8.85
CA LEU A 139 3.31 8.04 8.74
C LEU A 139 3.81 8.46 7.34
N ALA A 140 3.17 9.47 6.75
CA ALA A 140 3.42 9.90 5.37
C ALA A 140 4.89 10.24 5.12
N GLN A 141 5.55 10.95 6.05
CA GLN A 141 6.94 11.36 5.86
C GLN A 141 7.88 10.15 5.83
N ARG A 142 7.69 9.18 6.70
CA ARG A 142 8.50 7.95 6.71
C ARG A 142 8.30 7.14 5.43
N CYS A 143 7.07 7.05 4.93
CA CYS A 143 6.77 6.37 3.68
C CYS A 143 7.43 7.09 2.49
N ALA A 144 7.33 8.41 2.44
CA ALA A 144 7.97 9.22 1.40
C ALA A 144 9.49 9.12 1.43
N ASP A 145 10.09 9.17 2.61
CA ASP A 145 11.56 9.11 2.79
C ASP A 145 12.13 7.79 2.27
N LEU A 146 11.46 6.68 2.54
CA LEU A 146 11.87 5.36 2.06
C LEU A 146 11.93 5.31 0.52
N LEU A 147 10.90 5.83 -0.14
CA LEU A 147 10.85 5.91 -1.61
C LEU A 147 11.90 6.87 -2.18
N GLN A 148 12.01 8.06 -1.60
CA GLN A 148 12.96 9.08 -2.06
C GLN A 148 14.41 8.59 -1.94
N SER A 149 14.75 7.93 -0.83
CA SER A 149 16.08 7.35 -0.62
C SER A 149 16.41 6.29 -1.66
N PHE A 150 15.46 5.43 -1.99
CA PHE A 150 15.63 4.40 -3.02
C PHE A 150 15.88 5.01 -4.39
N PHE A 151 15.09 5.98 -4.83
CA PHE A 151 15.24 6.60 -6.13
C PHE A 151 16.50 7.46 -6.22
N ARG A 152 16.92 8.09 -5.13
CA ARG A 152 18.18 8.82 -5.05
C ARG A 152 19.36 7.88 -5.26
N GLN A 153 19.40 6.77 -4.55
CA GLN A 153 20.46 5.77 -4.68
C GLN A 153 20.53 5.23 -6.10
N ARG A 154 19.40 4.94 -6.71
CA ARG A 154 19.32 4.44 -8.08
C ARG A 154 19.89 5.42 -9.11
N ARG A 155 19.63 6.72 -8.93
CA ARG A 155 20.20 7.75 -9.80
C ARG A 155 21.72 7.88 -9.63
N GLU A 156 22.23 7.71 -8.43
CA GLU A 156 23.66 7.72 -8.16
C GLU A 156 24.37 6.52 -8.80
N ASP A 157 23.79 5.34 -8.66
CA ASP A 157 24.31 4.11 -9.27
C ASP A 157 24.38 4.21 -10.80
N GLN A 158 23.38 4.82 -11.43
CA GLN A 158 23.36 5.04 -12.89
C GLN A 158 24.40 6.04 -13.38
N LYS A 159 24.85 6.98 -12.56
CA LYS A 159 25.90 7.95 -12.93
C LYS A 159 27.30 7.38 -12.85
N GLN A 160 27.48 6.22 -12.21
CA GLN A 160 28.77 5.55 -12.05
C GLN A 160 29.05 4.53 -13.17
N LEU A 161 28.11 4.32 -14.09
CA LEU A 161 28.22 3.47 -15.26
C LEU A 161 28.60 4.31 -16.51
#